data_5d6ac4f0c65fe7bf322015f7d7cf5ad1
#
_entry.id   5d6ac4f0c65fe7bf322015f7d7cf5ad1
#
_cell.length_a   1.000
_cell.length_b   1.000
_cell.length_c   1.000
_cell.angle_alpha   90.00
_cell.angle_beta   90.00
_cell.angle_gamma   90.00
#
_symmetry.space_group_name_H-M   'P 1'
#
loop_
_entity.id
_entity.type
_entity.pdbx_description
1 polymer ?
#
loop_
_entity_poly.entity_id
_entity_poly.type
_entity_poly.pdbx_seq_one_letter_code
_entity_poly.pdbx_strand_id
1 'polypeptide(L)'
;MPNSLVVEGMAQTAGLLIADALEFNRRVVLAKVAKAEFQYDAVPGDSILFRAVIDELKPTGSLASVESVIVDEKGEERPQGKAELFFAHLEPGEGVPKLFEPEELLKWLDHMHIYDIGQDEAGNPLSRPDW
;
A
#
# COMPACT_ATOMS: atom_id res chain seq x y z
N MET A 1 4.00 17.65 -7.24
CA MET A 1 2.94 16.96 -6.50
C MET A 1 3.09 17.25 -5.02
N PRO A 2 2.04 17.69 -4.34
CA PRO A 2 2.10 17.93 -2.90
C PRO A 2 2.44 16.66 -2.11
N ASN A 3 3.21 16.80 -1.03
CA ASN A 3 3.61 15.67 -0.19
C ASN A 3 2.42 14.93 0.44
N SER A 4 1.30 15.63 0.67
CA SER A 4 0.08 14.99 1.16
C SER A 4 -0.48 13.93 0.19
N LEU A 5 -0.38 14.17 -1.11
CA LEU A 5 -0.80 13.19 -2.12
C LEU A 5 0.20 12.03 -2.23
N VAL A 6 1.48 12.29 -1.99
CA VAL A 6 2.50 11.23 -1.93
C VAL A 6 2.23 10.31 -0.74
N VAL A 7 1.93 10.86 0.42
CA VAL A 7 1.55 10.08 1.62
C VAL A 7 0.28 9.25 1.36
N GLU A 8 -0.69 9.83 0.65
CA GLU A 8 -1.91 9.08 0.26
C GLU A 8 -1.56 7.87 -0.62
N GLY A 9 -0.70 8.05 -1.62
CA GLY A 9 -0.22 6.95 -2.45
C GLY A 9 0.52 5.87 -1.65
N MET A 10 1.35 6.29 -0.70
CA MET A 10 2.04 5.39 0.23
C MET A 10 1.04 4.60 1.08
N ALA A 11 0.03 5.29 1.63
CA ALA A 11 -0.99 4.67 2.48
C ALA A 11 -1.85 3.66 1.70
N GLN A 12 -2.22 3.98 0.48
CA GLN A 12 -2.97 3.06 -0.38
C GLN A 12 -2.15 1.82 -0.72
N THR A 13 -0.88 1.99 -1.07
CA THR A 13 0.02 0.88 -1.40
C THR A 13 0.22 -0.06 -0.20
N ALA A 14 0.57 0.51 0.95
CA ALA A 14 0.78 -0.27 2.17
C ALA A 14 -0.51 -0.89 2.69
N GLY A 15 -1.61 -0.14 2.66
CA GLY A 15 -2.92 -0.63 3.11
C GLY A 15 -3.41 -1.80 2.27
N LEU A 16 -3.20 -1.76 0.96
CA LEU A 16 -3.57 -2.85 0.07
C LEU A 16 -2.72 -4.10 0.33
N LEU A 17 -1.42 -3.94 0.54
CA LEU A 17 -0.52 -5.03 0.87
C LEU A 17 -0.93 -5.71 2.19
N ILE A 18 -1.24 -4.92 3.22
CA ILE A 18 -1.70 -5.43 4.53
C ILE A 18 -3.06 -6.12 4.38
N ALA A 19 -3.99 -5.53 3.65
CA ALA A 19 -5.30 -6.14 3.41
C ALA A 19 -5.17 -7.50 2.72
N ASP A 20 -4.30 -7.61 1.73
CA ASP A 20 -4.01 -8.88 1.05
C ASP A 20 -3.41 -9.91 2.04
N ALA A 21 -2.47 -9.50 2.88
CA ALA A 21 -1.87 -10.38 3.89
C ALA A 21 -2.89 -10.89 4.90
N LEU A 22 -3.95 -10.13 5.16
CA LEU A 22 -5.08 -10.50 6.02
C LEU A 22 -6.22 -11.18 5.24
N GLU A 23 -6.00 -11.53 3.98
CA GLU A 23 -6.98 -12.16 3.09
C GLU A 23 -8.28 -11.36 2.94
N PHE A 24 -8.20 -10.02 3.07
CA PHE A 24 -9.34 -9.08 3.02
C PHE A 24 -10.44 -9.36 4.07
N ASN A 25 -10.10 -10.08 5.14
CA ASN A 25 -11.02 -10.40 6.23
C ASN A 25 -11.17 -9.29 7.27
N ARG A 26 -10.34 -8.26 7.18
CA ARG A 26 -10.34 -7.13 8.10
C ARG A 26 -10.36 -5.83 7.33
N ARG A 27 -10.98 -4.82 7.90
CA ARG A 27 -10.88 -3.46 7.39
C ARG A 27 -9.57 -2.86 7.91
N VAL A 28 -8.72 -2.40 7.00
CA VAL A 28 -7.44 -1.78 7.31
C VAL A 28 -7.58 -0.26 7.18
N VAL A 29 -7.30 0.46 8.25
CA VAL A 29 -7.47 1.92 8.32
C VAL A 29 -6.16 2.55 8.76
N LEU A 30 -5.70 3.57 8.07
CA LEU A 30 -4.51 4.33 8.48
C LEU A 30 -4.79 5.04 9.81
N ALA A 31 -4.06 4.64 10.86
CA ALA A 31 -4.22 5.20 12.20
C ALA A 31 -3.23 6.32 12.49
N LYS A 32 -2.00 6.20 11.97
CA LYS A 32 -0.93 7.16 12.28
C LYS A 32 0.17 7.13 11.22
N VAL A 33 0.65 8.30 10.86
CA VAL A 33 1.92 8.48 10.14
C VAL A 33 2.98 8.77 11.21
N ALA A 34 3.81 7.77 11.51
CA ALA A 34 4.81 7.88 12.59
C ALA A 34 6.00 8.73 12.17
N LYS A 35 6.41 8.59 10.92
CA LYS A 35 7.54 9.31 10.36
C LYS A 35 7.34 9.46 8.86
N ALA A 36 7.65 10.64 8.33
CA ALA A 36 7.64 10.87 6.89
C ALA A 36 8.75 11.86 6.55
N GLU A 37 9.58 11.51 5.58
CA GLU A 37 10.68 12.35 5.11
C GLU A 37 10.64 12.41 3.58
N PHE A 38 10.78 13.62 3.02
CA PHE A 38 10.78 13.86 1.58
C PHE A 38 12.00 14.69 1.20
N GLN A 39 12.67 14.30 0.11
CA GLN A 39 13.88 14.95 -0.38
C GLN A 39 13.64 15.80 -1.62
N TYR A 40 12.75 15.39 -2.49
CA TYR A 40 12.47 16.04 -3.78
C TYR A 40 10.98 16.13 -4.03
N ASP A 41 10.58 17.21 -4.72
CA ASP A 41 9.20 17.33 -5.22
C ASP A 41 9.06 16.64 -6.56
N ALA A 42 7.99 15.88 -6.74
CA ALA A 42 7.63 15.33 -8.03
C ALA A 42 6.99 16.44 -8.88
N VAL A 43 7.41 16.52 -10.12
CA VAL A 43 6.91 17.50 -11.10
C VAL A 43 6.17 16.81 -12.24
N PRO A 44 5.33 17.54 -13.01
CA PRO A 44 4.67 16.94 -14.16
C PRO A 44 5.65 16.26 -15.11
N GLY A 45 5.32 15.06 -15.58
CA GLY A 45 6.19 14.22 -16.40
C GLY A 45 6.95 13.16 -15.62
N ASP A 46 7.10 13.32 -14.31
CA ASP A 46 7.69 12.30 -13.44
C ASP A 46 6.67 11.19 -13.12
N SER A 47 7.16 9.97 -12.98
CA SER A 47 6.39 8.87 -12.41
C SER A 47 6.87 8.62 -10.99
N ILE A 48 5.96 8.29 -10.10
CA ILE A 48 6.30 7.91 -8.72
C ILE A 48 6.03 6.42 -8.55
N LEU A 49 7.05 5.71 -8.08
CA LEU A 49 6.96 4.31 -7.72
C LEU A 49 6.92 4.20 -6.21
N PHE A 50 5.96 3.46 -5.67
CA PHE A 50 5.85 3.18 -4.24
C PHE A 50 6.24 1.73 -3.97
N ARG A 51 7.10 1.52 -2.97
CA ARG A 51 7.47 0.19 -2.48
C ARG A 51 7.12 0.11 -1.01
N ALA A 52 6.25 -0.82 -0.65
CA ALA A 52 5.82 -1.04 0.72
C ALA A 52 6.32 -2.38 1.25
N VAL A 53 6.71 -2.38 2.52
CA VAL A 53 7.11 -3.58 3.25
C VAL A 53 6.35 -3.62 4.56
N ILE A 54 5.77 -4.77 4.89
CA ILE A 54 5.16 -4.98 6.21
C ILE A 54 6.27 -5.29 7.20
N ASP A 55 6.48 -4.41 8.18
CA ASP A 55 7.49 -4.60 9.23
C ASP A 55 6.95 -5.40 10.39
N GLU A 56 5.66 -5.22 10.71
CA GLU A 56 5.00 -5.90 11.82
C GLU A 56 3.52 -6.12 11.47
N LEU A 57 3.04 -7.33 11.67
CA LEU A 57 1.64 -7.68 11.43
C LEU A 57 1.08 -8.37 12.68
N LYS A 58 0.11 -7.71 13.31
CA LYS A 58 -0.62 -8.21 14.49
C LYS A 58 -2.11 -8.28 14.17
N PRO A 59 -2.91 -9.05 14.94
CA PRO A 59 -4.36 -9.12 14.69
C PRO A 59 -5.08 -7.76 14.74
N THR A 60 -4.63 -6.85 15.59
CA THR A 60 -5.29 -5.55 15.81
C THR A 60 -4.65 -4.38 15.08
N GLY A 61 -3.46 -4.56 14.53
CA GLY A 61 -2.74 -3.48 13.84
C GLY A 61 -1.48 -3.95 13.15
N SER A 62 -0.93 -3.08 12.34
CA SER A 62 0.28 -3.35 11.58
C SER A 62 1.14 -2.10 11.41
N LEU A 63 2.42 -2.33 11.18
CA LEU A 63 3.39 -1.30 10.83
C LEU A 63 3.95 -1.62 9.44
N ALA A 64 3.96 -0.63 8.58
CA ALA A 64 4.56 -0.75 7.27
C ALA A 64 5.53 0.41 7.00
N SER A 65 6.60 0.10 6.31
CA SER A 65 7.54 1.08 5.76
C SER A 65 7.29 1.21 4.27
N VAL A 66 7.19 2.43 3.78
CA VAL A 66 7.01 2.72 2.36
C VAL A 66 8.05 3.70 1.90
N GLU A 67 8.65 3.42 0.76
CA GLU A 67 9.49 4.38 0.06
C GLU A 67 8.85 4.82 -1.24
N SER A 68 9.06 6.05 -1.62
CA SER A 68 8.71 6.59 -2.92
C SER A 68 9.96 6.91 -3.71
N VAL A 69 9.92 6.58 -4.99
CA VAL A 69 11.01 6.79 -5.93
C VAL A 69 10.46 7.54 -7.12
N ILE A 70 11.14 8.62 -7.52
CA ILE A 70 10.81 9.34 -8.76
C ILE A 70 11.54 8.64 -9.90
N VAL A 71 10.78 8.27 -10.93
CA VAL A 71 11.32 7.77 -12.19
C VAL A 71 11.15 8.88 -13.21
N ASP A 72 12.25 9.40 -13.74
CA ASP A 72 12.22 10.47 -14.74
C ASP A 72 11.91 9.94 -16.16
N GLU A 73 11.82 10.86 -17.12
CA GLU A 73 11.52 10.53 -18.51
C GLU A 73 12.56 9.60 -19.16
N LYS A 74 13.78 9.55 -18.61
CA LYS A 74 14.86 8.67 -19.06
C LYS A 74 14.86 7.31 -18.38
N GLY A 75 13.95 7.09 -17.43
CA GLY A 75 13.89 5.87 -16.64
C GLY A 75 14.88 5.83 -15.46
N GLU A 76 15.53 6.94 -15.15
CA GLU A 76 16.42 7.03 -13.97
C GLU A 76 15.61 7.19 -12.70
N GLU A 77 15.97 6.41 -11.68
CA GLU A 77 15.31 6.40 -10.37
C GLU A 77 16.06 7.30 -9.37
N ARG A 78 15.28 8.12 -8.62
CA ARG A 78 15.80 8.92 -7.50
C ARG A 78 14.92 8.69 -6.27
N PRO A 79 15.50 8.39 -5.10
CA PRO A 79 14.73 8.34 -3.87
C PRO A 79 14.04 9.69 -3.63
N GLN A 80 12.73 9.67 -3.43
CA GLN A 80 11.95 10.87 -3.13
C GLN A 80 11.64 10.98 -1.65
N GLY A 81 11.15 9.90 -1.05
CA GLY A 81 10.72 9.93 0.33
C GLY A 81 10.53 8.55 0.92
N LYS A 82 10.30 8.53 2.23
CA LYS A 82 9.98 7.33 2.98
C LYS A 82 9.09 7.69 4.15
N ALA A 83 8.24 6.74 4.54
CA ALA A 83 7.34 6.90 5.67
C ALA A 83 7.17 5.60 6.42
N GLU A 84 6.88 5.72 7.71
CA GLU A 84 6.43 4.63 8.57
C GLU A 84 4.97 4.86 8.91
N LEU A 85 4.12 3.89 8.59
CA LEU A 85 2.67 3.99 8.69
C LEU A 85 2.14 2.92 9.63
N PHE A 86 1.30 3.34 10.58
CA PHE A 86 0.55 2.44 11.45
C PHE A 86 -0.88 2.30 10.96
N PHE A 87 -1.34 1.07 10.87
CA PHE A 87 -2.72 0.74 10.49
C PHE A 87 -3.43 0.04 11.63
N ALA A 88 -4.70 0.37 11.81
CA ALA A 88 -5.60 -0.36 12.69
C ALA A 88 -6.40 -1.38 11.86
N HIS A 89 -6.65 -2.55 12.44
CA HIS A 89 -7.46 -3.59 11.83
C HIS A 89 -8.80 -3.66 12.54
N LEU A 90 -9.87 -3.41 11.80
CA LEU A 90 -11.24 -3.43 12.31
C LEU A 90 -11.94 -4.72 11.87
N GLU A 91 -12.69 -5.33 12.78
CA GLU A 91 -13.45 -6.53 12.46
C GLU A 91 -14.66 -6.21 11.56
N PRO A 92 -14.96 -7.08 10.57
CA PRO A 92 -16.18 -6.94 9.78
C PRO A 92 -17.42 -7.05 10.67
N GLY A 93 -18.42 -6.21 10.44
CA GLY A 93 -19.73 -6.34 11.09
C GLY A 93 -19.96 -5.49 12.33
N GLU A 94 -18.97 -4.79 12.86
CA GLU A 94 -19.13 -3.87 14.01
C GLU A 94 -19.68 -2.50 13.59
N GLY A 95 -20.84 -2.50 12.91
CA GLY A 95 -21.49 -1.25 12.48
C GLY A 95 -20.79 -0.55 11.31
N VAL A 96 -19.82 -1.20 10.69
CA VAL A 96 -19.06 -0.66 9.56
C VAL A 96 -19.59 -1.29 8.27
N PRO A 97 -20.10 -0.48 7.31
CA PRO A 97 -20.53 -1.01 6.03
C PRO A 97 -19.39 -1.74 5.31
N LYS A 98 -19.71 -2.82 4.64
CA LYS A 98 -18.77 -3.47 3.74
C LYS A 98 -18.41 -2.49 2.62
N LEU A 99 -17.12 -2.17 2.47
CA LEU A 99 -16.67 -1.17 1.49
C LEU A 99 -16.72 -1.67 0.05
N PHE A 100 -16.65 -2.98 -0.13
CA PHE A 100 -16.62 -3.59 -1.46
C PHE A 100 -17.03 -5.06 -1.35
N GLU A 101 -17.52 -5.61 -2.45
CA GLU A 101 -17.71 -7.06 -2.58
C GLU A 101 -16.38 -7.70 -2.98
N PRO A 102 -15.99 -8.84 -2.39
CA PRO A 102 -14.71 -9.48 -2.69
C PRO A 102 -14.45 -9.72 -4.17
N GLU A 103 -15.47 -10.16 -4.91
CA GLU A 103 -15.34 -10.40 -6.34
C GLU A 103 -15.05 -9.12 -7.14
N GLU A 104 -15.67 -8.01 -6.78
CA GLU A 104 -15.45 -6.73 -7.43
C GLU A 104 -14.05 -6.21 -7.13
N LEU A 105 -13.63 -6.32 -5.88
CA LEU A 105 -12.27 -5.95 -5.48
C LEU A 105 -11.25 -6.77 -6.27
N LEU A 106 -11.44 -8.07 -6.37
CA LEU A 106 -10.51 -8.94 -7.09
C LEU A 106 -10.35 -8.54 -8.55
N LYS A 107 -11.46 -8.17 -9.21
CA LYS A 107 -11.41 -7.65 -10.59
C LYS A 107 -10.58 -6.37 -10.69
N TRP A 108 -10.70 -5.49 -9.71
CA TRP A 108 -9.91 -4.27 -9.64
C TRP A 108 -8.41 -4.56 -9.47
N LEU A 109 -8.08 -5.51 -8.57
CA LEU A 109 -6.70 -5.92 -8.31
C LEU A 109 -6.05 -6.57 -9.53
N ASP A 110 -6.80 -7.41 -10.25
CA ASP A 110 -6.37 -8.00 -11.51
C ASP A 110 -6.13 -6.92 -12.57
N HIS A 111 -7.03 -5.96 -12.68
CA HIS A 111 -6.90 -4.86 -13.63
C HIS A 111 -5.66 -3.99 -13.34
N MET A 112 -5.33 -3.81 -12.07
CA MET A 112 -4.14 -3.07 -11.65
C MET A 112 -2.86 -3.91 -11.63
N HIS A 113 -2.92 -5.17 -12.03
CA HIS A 113 -1.76 -6.10 -12.04
C HIS A 113 -1.07 -6.28 -10.70
N ILE A 114 -1.83 -6.21 -9.59
CA ILE A 114 -1.26 -6.29 -8.23
C ILE A 114 -0.56 -7.63 -7.99
N TYR A 115 -1.12 -8.72 -8.51
CA TYR A 115 -0.54 -10.06 -8.33
C TYR A 115 0.67 -10.33 -9.24
N ASP A 116 0.94 -9.42 -10.19
CA ASP A 116 2.14 -9.49 -11.03
C ASP A 116 3.35 -8.82 -10.36
N ILE A 117 3.10 -7.88 -9.44
CA ILE A 117 4.15 -7.07 -8.82
C ILE A 117 4.33 -7.32 -7.31
N GLY A 118 3.31 -7.83 -6.61
CA GLY A 118 3.39 -8.15 -5.19
C GLY A 118 4.22 -9.40 -4.93
N GLN A 119 4.98 -9.41 -3.82
CA GLN A 119 5.85 -10.54 -3.45
C GLN A 119 5.70 -10.87 -1.97
N ASP A 120 5.90 -12.13 -1.62
CA ASP A 120 6.00 -12.59 -0.24
C ASP A 120 7.41 -12.37 0.34
N GLU A 121 7.64 -12.78 1.59
CA GLU A 121 8.93 -12.63 2.26
C GLU A 121 10.09 -13.34 1.54
N ALA A 122 9.78 -14.41 0.80
CA ALA A 122 10.76 -15.17 0.04
C ALA A 122 11.00 -14.60 -1.37
N GLY A 123 10.28 -13.55 -1.75
CA GLY A 123 10.37 -12.95 -3.09
C GLY A 123 9.51 -13.64 -4.14
N ASN A 124 8.62 -14.56 -3.74
CA ASN A 124 7.70 -15.20 -4.68
C ASN A 124 6.49 -14.29 -4.95
N PRO A 125 5.90 -14.34 -6.14
CA PRO A 125 4.68 -13.59 -6.43
C PRO A 125 3.55 -13.93 -5.43
N LEU A 126 2.77 -12.92 -5.05
CA LEU A 126 1.59 -13.12 -4.20
C LEU A 126 0.58 -14.01 -4.93
N SER A 127 -0.04 -14.92 -4.17
CA SER A 127 -1.08 -15.79 -4.71
C SER A 127 -2.41 -15.06 -4.81
N ARG A 128 -3.05 -15.18 -5.97
CA ARG A 128 -4.41 -14.67 -6.16
C ARG A 128 -5.38 -15.48 -5.31
N PRO A 129 -6.28 -14.84 -4.53
CA PRO A 129 -7.30 -15.57 -3.78
C PRO A 129 -8.23 -16.40 -4.67
N ASP A 130 -8.69 -17.52 -4.14
CA ASP A 130 -9.60 -18.46 -4.85
C ASP A 130 -11.09 -18.17 -4.63
N TRP A 131 -11.44 -16.94 -4.27
CA TRP A 131 -12.86 -16.58 -4.07
C TRP A 131 -13.48 -15.75 -5.16
#